data_77199cdf7fa5ed9339e4aa13f2934414
#
_entry.id   77199cdf7fa5ed9339e4aa13f2934414
#
_cell.length_a   1.000
_cell.length_b   1.000
_cell.length_c   1.000
_cell.angle_alpha   90.00
_cell.angle_beta   90.00
_cell.angle_gamma   90.00
#
_symmetry.space_group_name_H-M   'P 1'
#
loop_
_entity.id
_entity.type
_entity.pdbx_description
1 polymer ?
#
loop_
_entity_poly.entity_id
_entity_poly.type
_entity_poly.pdbx_seq_one_letter_code
_entity_poly.pdbx_strand_id
1 'polypeptide(L)'
;MERFSGRNVLITGGGSGIGQATVHRILAEGGKVVAVDVNEDGLKKTLDRATADGTADRLTLRVLDISDEAAVVAGVGAAVAELGGLDVLVNAAGILRASHTHETTLDFWNKLLAVNLTGTFLMTREALPALLAGGKGVVVNFSSTSATFAHPYMAAYAATKGGIQSFTHAIASEYSKQGLRAVCVAPGSIDSGMTNNPGLPADTDLSLLAKLSPALGRGFAGPETVAGVIAMLASDDGAFVTGTELRIDGGTHM
;
A
#
# COMPACT_ATOMS: atom_id res chain seq x y z
N MET A 1 13.45 17.16 7.70
CA MET A 1 13.81 15.89 8.39
C MET A 1 14.19 14.91 7.30
N GLU A 2 15.36 14.30 7.35
CA GLU A 2 15.88 13.44 6.26
C GLU A 2 15.94 11.97 6.68
N ARG A 3 14.80 11.40 7.08
CA ARG A 3 14.70 10.02 7.58
C ARG A 3 15.07 8.95 6.55
N PHE A 4 15.03 9.29 5.26
CA PHE A 4 15.31 8.39 4.15
C PHE A 4 16.60 8.72 3.40
N SER A 5 17.46 9.58 3.92
CA SER A 5 18.75 9.86 3.29
C SER A 5 19.55 8.56 3.13
N GLY A 6 19.93 8.25 1.88
CA GLY A 6 20.63 7.00 1.53
C GLY A 6 19.77 5.74 1.52
N ARG A 7 18.45 5.85 1.64
CA ARG A 7 17.52 4.69 1.59
C ARG A 7 16.91 4.52 0.21
N ASN A 8 16.84 3.27 -0.22
CA ASN A 8 16.26 2.79 -1.47
C ASN A 8 14.87 2.21 -1.25
N VAL A 9 13.86 2.76 -1.91
CA VAL A 9 12.45 2.45 -1.66
C VAL A 9 11.74 2.04 -2.94
N LEU A 10 11.02 0.92 -2.91
CA LEU A 10 10.11 0.48 -3.97
C LEU A 10 8.66 0.65 -3.49
N ILE A 11 7.83 1.36 -4.26
CA ILE A 11 6.44 1.66 -3.92
C ILE A 11 5.53 1.21 -5.04
N THR A 12 4.55 0.35 -4.75
CA THR A 12 3.47 0.01 -5.69
C THR A 12 2.28 0.95 -5.49
N GLY A 13 1.48 1.17 -6.54
CA GLY A 13 0.37 2.13 -6.48
C GLY A 13 0.83 3.58 -6.46
N GLY A 14 2.04 3.86 -6.99
CA GLY A 14 2.67 5.18 -6.95
C GLY A 14 2.03 6.24 -7.83
N GLY A 15 1.03 5.89 -8.64
CA GLY A 15 0.34 6.81 -9.56
C GLY A 15 -0.85 7.56 -8.94
N SER A 16 -1.32 7.19 -7.75
CA SER A 16 -2.49 7.85 -7.14
C SER A 16 -2.59 7.64 -5.62
N GLY A 17 -3.48 8.41 -4.99
CA GLY A 17 -3.91 8.23 -3.61
C GLY A 17 -2.77 8.14 -2.60
N ILE A 18 -2.85 7.16 -1.68
CA ILE A 18 -1.88 7.01 -0.59
C ILE A 18 -0.49 6.63 -1.11
N GLY A 19 -0.41 5.78 -2.16
CA GLY A 19 0.87 5.39 -2.76
C GLY A 19 1.62 6.60 -3.33
N GLN A 20 0.94 7.44 -4.10
CA GLN A 20 1.48 8.69 -4.64
C GLN A 20 1.92 9.65 -3.53
N ALA A 21 1.07 9.86 -2.51
CA ALA A 21 1.41 10.70 -1.37
C ALA A 21 2.64 10.17 -0.60
N THR A 22 2.79 8.83 -0.51
CA THR A 22 3.95 8.18 0.09
C THR A 22 5.22 8.41 -0.73
N VAL A 23 5.14 8.36 -2.07
CA VAL A 23 6.28 8.70 -2.95
C VAL A 23 6.77 10.10 -2.63
N HIS A 24 5.90 11.10 -2.66
CA HIS A 24 6.28 12.49 -2.38
C HIS A 24 6.83 12.67 -0.97
N ARG A 25 6.23 12.01 0.01
CA ARG A 25 6.70 12.07 1.39
C ARG A 25 8.12 11.54 1.56
N ILE A 26 8.41 10.37 0.98
CA ILE A 26 9.74 9.74 1.06
C ILE A 26 10.79 10.55 0.29
N LEU A 27 10.45 11.06 -0.90
CA LEU A 27 11.34 11.95 -1.67
C LEU A 27 11.66 13.23 -0.89
N ALA A 28 10.68 13.86 -0.26
CA ALA A 28 10.87 15.07 0.57
C ALA A 28 11.75 14.80 1.80
N GLU A 29 11.87 13.54 2.22
CA GLU A 29 12.71 13.12 3.35
C GLU A 29 14.02 12.45 2.92
N GLY A 30 14.47 12.68 1.68
CA GLY A 30 15.81 12.31 1.19
C GLY A 30 15.91 10.92 0.55
N GLY A 31 14.83 10.17 0.43
CA GLY A 31 14.84 8.82 -0.13
C GLY A 31 14.99 8.79 -1.65
N LYS A 32 15.52 7.66 -2.17
CA LYS A 32 15.50 7.30 -3.58
C LYS A 32 14.36 6.31 -3.83
N VAL A 33 13.50 6.61 -4.80
CA VAL A 33 12.24 5.88 -4.98
C VAL A 33 12.12 5.34 -6.39
N VAL A 34 11.78 4.04 -6.51
CA VAL A 34 11.15 3.48 -7.70
C VAL A 34 9.66 3.34 -7.40
N ALA A 35 8.83 4.05 -8.16
CA ALA A 35 7.37 4.00 -8.05
C ALA A 35 6.79 3.23 -9.22
N VAL A 36 5.93 2.24 -8.92
CA VAL A 36 5.27 1.42 -9.95
C VAL A 36 3.76 1.54 -9.86
N ASP A 37 3.09 1.52 -11.02
CA ASP A 37 1.63 1.55 -11.15
C ASP A 37 1.24 1.01 -12.54
N VAL A 38 0.02 0.53 -12.71
CA VAL A 38 -0.54 0.22 -14.03
C VAL A 38 -0.97 1.49 -14.79
N ASN A 39 -1.22 2.58 -14.08
CA ASN A 39 -1.70 3.85 -14.60
C ASN A 39 -0.53 4.77 -14.94
N GLU A 40 -0.14 4.76 -16.22
CA GLU A 40 0.96 5.60 -16.73
C GLU A 40 0.70 7.10 -16.54
N ASP A 41 -0.54 7.56 -16.76
CA ASP A 41 -0.88 8.99 -16.58
C ASP A 41 -0.82 9.41 -15.11
N GLY A 42 -1.16 8.50 -14.20
CA GLY A 42 -0.98 8.71 -12.77
C GLY A 42 0.50 8.85 -12.40
N LEU A 43 1.35 7.98 -12.94
CA LEU A 43 2.80 8.08 -12.74
C LEU A 43 3.38 9.39 -13.31
N LYS A 44 2.92 9.85 -14.48
CA LYS A 44 3.33 11.16 -15.03
C LYS A 44 3.02 12.30 -14.09
N LYS A 45 1.80 12.33 -13.50
CA LYS A 45 1.43 13.34 -12.49
C LYS A 45 2.32 13.28 -11.25
N THR A 46 2.74 12.08 -10.85
CA THR A 46 3.72 11.91 -9.76
C THR A 46 5.07 12.54 -10.12
N LEU A 47 5.54 12.33 -11.34
CA LEU A 47 6.79 12.95 -11.82
C LEU A 47 6.69 14.47 -11.91
N ASP A 48 5.59 14.99 -12.46
CA ASP A 48 5.37 16.44 -12.60
C ASP A 48 5.45 17.13 -11.24
N ARG A 49 4.82 16.55 -10.22
CA ARG A 49 4.88 17.08 -8.87
C ARG A 49 6.28 16.95 -8.26
N ALA A 50 6.94 15.80 -8.42
CA ALA A 50 8.33 15.63 -7.95
C ALA A 50 9.28 16.61 -8.62
N THR A 51 9.05 16.96 -9.89
CA THR A 51 9.80 17.99 -10.64
C THR A 51 9.57 19.37 -10.04
N ALA A 52 8.32 19.73 -9.77
CA ALA A 52 7.98 21.00 -9.12
C ALA A 52 8.57 21.12 -7.71
N ASP A 53 8.66 20.00 -6.97
CA ASP A 53 9.23 19.94 -5.63
C ASP A 53 10.78 19.81 -5.64
N GLY A 54 11.43 19.72 -6.82
CA GLY A 54 12.89 19.59 -6.96
C GLY A 54 13.45 18.25 -6.50
N THR A 55 12.67 17.17 -6.59
CA THR A 55 13.04 15.82 -6.10
C THR A 55 13.03 14.73 -7.19
N ALA A 56 12.78 15.12 -8.44
CA ALA A 56 12.64 14.19 -9.57
C ALA A 56 13.91 13.38 -9.88
N ASP A 57 15.08 13.90 -9.54
CA ASP A 57 16.38 13.24 -9.69
C ASP A 57 16.50 11.94 -8.87
N ARG A 58 15.66 11.79 -7.85
CA ARG A 58 15.60 10.60 -6.97
C ARG A 58 14.39 9.71 -7.21
N LEU A 59 13.61 9.96 -8.30
CA LEU A 59 12.42 9.22 -8.66
C LEU A 59 12.57 8.51 -10.00
N THR A 60 12.35 7.21 -10.01
CA THR A 60 12.15 6.42 -11.23
C THR A 60 10.74 5.87 -11.26
N LEU A 61 10.14 5.86 -12.45
CA LEU A 61 8.78 5.37 -12.69
C LEU A 61 8.80 4.12 -13.57
N ARG A 62 7.92 3.15 -13.27
CA ARG A 62 7.72 1.97 -14.11
C ARG A 62 6.25 1.61 -14.20
N VAL A 63 5.76 1.36 -15.40
CA VAL A 63 4.44 0.75 -15.59
C VAL A 63 4.55 -0.73 -15.26
N LEU A 64 3.74 -1.21 -14.31
CA LEU A 64 3.79 -2.58 -13.82
C LEU A 64 2.42 -3.04 -13.33
N ASP A 65 1.90 -4.15 -13.87
CA ASP A 65 0.76 -4.87 -13.28
C ASP A 65 1.28 -5.89 -12.26
N ILE A 66 1.00 -5.66 -10.98
CA ILE A 66 1.44 -6.54 -9.89
C ILE A 66 0.72 -7.90 -9.89
N SER A 67 -0.35 -8.07 -10.66
CA SER A 67 -1.04 -9.35 -10.82
C SER A 67 -0.42 -10.26 -11.90
N ASP A 68 0.56 -9.76 -12.67
CA ASP A 68 1.34 -10.51 -13.64
C ASP A 68 2.68 -10.93 -13.02
N GLU A 69 2.85 -12.21 -12.75
CA GLU A 69 4.04 -12.75 -12.12
C GLU A 69 5.33 -12.49 -12.93
N ALA A 70 5.30 -12.66 -14.25
CA ALA A 70 6.47 -12.44 -15.09
C ALA A 70 6.89 -10.96 -15.10
N ALA A 71 5.91 -10.04 -15.15
CA ALA A 71 6.14 -8.62 -15.04
C ALA A 71 6.73 -8.24 -13.67
N VAL A 72 6.22 -8.84 -12.58
CA VAL A 72 6.74 -8.60 -11.23
C VAL A 72 8.19 -9.05 -11.09
N VAL A 73 8.52 -10.27 -11.53
CA VAL A 73 9.90 -10.80 -11.49
C VAL A 73 10.86 -9.85 -12.22
N ALA A 74 10.53 -9.46 -13.45
CA ALA A 74 11.35 -8.55 -14.24
C ALA A 74 11.41 -7.14 -13.62
N GLY A 75 10.26 -6.62 -13.17
CA GLY A 75 10.13 -5.26 -12.64
C GLY A 75 10.85 -5.05 -11.31
N VAL A 76 10.74 -5.99 -10.38
CA VAL A 76 11.44 -5.93 -9.09
C VAL A 76 12.95 -6.08 -9.29
N GLY A 77 13.39 -7.04 -10.13
CA GLY A 77 14.81 -7.20 -10.46
C GLY A 77 15.43 -5.93 -11.04
N ALA A 78 14.73 -5.29 -11.99
CA ALA A 78 15.18 -4.03 -12.58
C ALA A 78 15.19 -2.88 -11.56
N ALA A 79 14.19 -2.80 -10.67
CA ALA A 79 14.14 -1.76 -9.63
C ALA A 79 15.29 -1.90 -8.63
N VAL A 80 15.57 -3.13 -8.18
CA VAL A 80 16.68 -3.41 -7.25
C VAL A 80 18.04 -3.08 -7.89
N ALA A 81 18.23 -3.44 -9.16
CA ALA A 81 19.47 -3.14 -9.89
C ALA A 81 19.69 -1.63 -10.04
N GLU A 82 18.65 -0.88 -10.37
CA GLU A 82 18.71 0.59 -10.55
C GLU A 82 18.94 1.33 -9.22
N LEU A 83 18.32 0.87 -8.15
CA LEU A 83 18.52 1.43 -6.82
C LEU A 83 19.90 1.07 -6.25
N GLY A 84 20.51 -0.04 -6.68
CA GLY A 84 21.73 -0.60 -6.09
C GLY A 84 21.50 -1.35 -4.79
N GLY A 85 20.26 -1.81 -4.55
CA GLY A 85 19.79 -2.51 -3.36
C GLY A 85 18.39 -2.08 -2.98
N LEU A 86 17.82 -2.63 -1.93
CA LEU A 86 16.47 -2.28 -1.47
C LEU A 86 16.39 -2.29 0.06
N ASP A 87 15.90 -1.19 0.64
CA ASP A 87 15.72 -1.04 2.09
C ASP A 87 14.24 -1.13 2.48
N VAL A 88 13.34 -0.66 1.62
CA VAL A 88 11.90 -0.58 1.92
C VAL A 88 11.06 -1.00 0.72
N LEU A 89 10.08 -1.85 0.96
CA LEU A 89 8.98 -2.15 0.06
C LEU A 89 7.67 -1.62 0.66
N VAL A 90 6.94 -0.78 -0.10
CA VAL A 90 5.60 -0.33 0.25
C VAL A 90 4.60 -0.89 -0.77
N ASN A 91 3.78 -1.85 -0.34
CA ASN A 91 2.74 -2.47 -1.17
C ASN A 91 1.42 -1.69 -1.06
N ALA A 92 1.34 -0.53 -1.75
CA ALA A 92 0.16 0.34 -1.71
C ALA A 92 -0.81 0.14 -2.88
N ALA A 93 -0.43 -0.63 -3.90
CA ALA A 93 -1.34 -0.97 -4.99
C ALA A 93 -2.51 -1.84 -4.53
N GLY A 94 -3.68 -1.57 -5.06
CA GLY A 94 -4.88 -2.35 -4.76
C GLY A 94 -6.09 -1.78 -5.47
N ILE A 95 -7.15 -2.57 -5.51
CA ILE A 95 -8.46 -2.18 -6.03
C ILE A 95 -9.55 -2.47 -5.00
N LEU A 96 -10.57 -1.62 -5.01
CA LEU A 96 -11.81 -1.82 -4.27
C LEU A 96 -12.97 -1.88 -5.25
N ARG A 97 -13.87 -2.85 -5.04
CA ARG A 97 -15.15 -2.92 -5.70
C ARG A 97 -16.16 -3.51 -4.72
N ALA A 98 -17.33 -2.92 -4.67
CA ALA A 98 -18.45 -3.39 -3.87
C ALA A 98 -19.42 -4.23 -4.72
N SER A 99 -20.07 -5.20 -4.11
CA SER A 99 -21.10 -6.07 -4.70
C SER A 99 -21.90 -6.72 -3.59
N HIS A 100 -23.16 -7.08 -3.85
CA HIS A 100 -23.84 -8.05 -3.00
C HIS A 100 -23.10 -9.38 -3.02
N THR A 101 -22.93 -10.01 -1.86
CA THR A 101 -22.13 -11.24 -1.78
C THR A 101 -22.70 -12.37 -2.66
N HIS A 102 -24.02 -12.51 -2.74
CA HIS A 102 -24.68 -13.54 -3.55
C HIS A 102 -24.65 -13.25 -5.06
N GLU A 103 -24.33 -12.04 -5.48
CA GLU A 103 -24.16 -11.64 -6.87
C GLU A 103 -22.68 -11.56 -7.30
N THR A 104 -21.77 -11.70 -6.35
CA THR A 104 -20.34 -11.65 -6.63
C THR A 104 -19.92 -12.83 -7.50
N THR A 105 -19.55 -12.56 -8.75
CA THR A 105 -19.07 -13.61 -9.66
C THR A 105 -17.67 -14.09 -9.26
N LEU A 106 -17.30 -15.30 -9.68
CA LEU A 106 -15.97 -15.83 -9.43
C LEU A 106 -14.87 -14.98 -10.11
N ASP A 107 -15.13 -14.43 -11.28
CA ASP A 107 -14.18 -13.55 -11.98
C ASP A 107 -13.95 -12.25 -11.21
N PHE A 108 -15.02 -11.64 -10.66
CA PHE A 108 -14.91 -10.48 -9.79
C PHE A 108 -14.08 -10.78 -8.54
N TRP A 109 -14.40 -11.90 -7.88
CA TRP A 109 -13.66 -12.40 -6.72
C TRP A 109 -12.17 -12.62 -7.05
N ASN A 110 -11.89 -13.37 -8.12
CA ASN A 110 -10.53 -13.68 -8.54
C ASN A 110 -9.73 -12.44 -8.93
N LYS A 111 -10.36 -11.42 -9.55
CA LYS A 111 -9.67 -10.16 -9.88
C LYS A 111 -9.22 -9.42 -8.62
N LEU A 112 -10.04 -9.37 -7.58
CA LEU A 112 -9.66 -8.77 -6.30
C LEU A 112 -8.53 -9.54 -5.61
N LEU A 113 -8.60 -10.88 -5.60
CA LEU A 113 -7.52 -11.72 -5.07
C LEU A 113 -6.22 -11.53 -5.85
N ALA A 114 -6.28 -11.56 -7.18
CA ALA A 114 -5.10 -11.45 -8.04
C ALA A 114 -4.35 -10.14 -7.79
N VAL A 115 -5.06 -9.00 -7.76
CA VAL A 115 -4.42 -7.70 -7.57
C VAL A 115 -4.01 -7.51 -6.10
N ASN A 116 -4.96 -7.61 -5.16
CA ASN A 116 -4.71 -7.17 -3.79
C ASN A 116 -3.83 -8.14 -3.01
N LEU A 117 -4.12 -9.46 -3.07
CA LEU A 117 -3.46 -10.45 -2.25
C LEU A 117 -2.29 -11.12 -2.97
N THR A 118 -2.55 -11.70 -4.15
CA THR A 118 -1.49 -12.37 -4.92
C THR A 118 -0.42 -11.38 -5.36
N GLY A 119 -0.80 -10.19 -5.85
CA GLY A 119 0.15 -9.14 -6.23
C GLY A 119 1.03 -8.67 -5.08
N THR A 120 0.45 -8.47 -3.88
CA THR A 120 1.21 -8.15 -2.67
C THR A 120 2.20 -9.27 -2.32
N PHE A 121 1.77 -10.53 -2.42
CA PHE A 121 2.65 -11.69 -2.22
C PHE A 121 3.79 -11.72 -3.24
N LEU A 122 3.50 -11.58 -4.54
CA LEU A 122 4.51 -11.61 -5.60
C LEU A 122 5.55 -10.50 -5.43
N MET A 123 5.11 -9.27 -5.22
CA MET A 123 6.02 -8.14 -4.97
C MET A 123 6.91 -8.37 -3.75
N THR A 124 6.34 -8.90 -2.67
CA THR A 124 7.09 -9.19 -1.44
C THR A 124 8.09 -10.32 -1.67
N ARG A 125 7.67 -11.44 -2.30
CA ARG A 125 8.53 -12.58 -2.59
C ARG A 125 9.78 -12.17 -3.38
N GLU A 126 9.59 -11.41 -4.44
CA GLU A 126 10.71 -10.99 -5.30
C GLU A 126 11.61 -9.94 -4.65
N ALA A 127 11.07 -9.09 -3.76
CA ALA A 127 11.83 -8.07 -3.06
C ALA A 127 12.62 -8.63 -1.85
N LEU A 128 12.15 -9.72 -1.23
CA LEU A 128 12.73 -10.26 0.01
C LEU A 128 14.24 -10.50 -0.05
N PRO A 129 14.83 -11.12 -1.10
CA PRO A 129 16.28 -11.34 -1.14
C PRO A 129 17.08 -10.05 -0.99
N ALA A 130 16.65 -8.95 -1.66
CA ALA A 130 17.32 -7.66 -1.57
C ALA A 130 17.10 -6.98 -0.21
N LEU A 131 15.90 -7.05 0.35
CA LEU A 131 15.57 -6.51 1.67
C LEU A 131 16.36 -7.20 2.78
N LEU A 132 16.58 -8.52 2.68
CA LEU A 132 17.33 -9.29 3.66
C LEU A 132 18.84 -9.05 3.56
N ALA A 133 19.37 -8.79 2.37
CA ALA A 133 20.80 -8.55 2.15
C ALA A 133 21.33 -7.35 2.97
N GLY A 134 20.52 -6.33 3.21
CA GLY A 134 20.87 -5.16 4.03
C GLY A 134 20.75 -5.37 5.54
N GLY A 135 20.09 -6.43 5.99
CA GLY A 135 19.86 -6.74 7.42
C GLY A 135 18.95 -5.76 8.17
N LYS A 136 18.30 -4.83 7.46
CA LYS A 136 17.39 -3.80 8.00
C LYS A 136 16.19 -3.54 7.09
N GLY A 137 15.78 -4.55 6.32
CA GLY A 137 14.68 -4.43 5.38
C GLY A 137 13.35 -4.14 6.06
N VAL A 138 12.49 -3.36 5.38
CA VAL A 138 11.14 -3.05 5.86
C VAL A 138 10.12 -3.33 4.77
N VAL A 139 9.06 -4.05 5.12
CA VAL A 139 7.86 -4.22 4.29
C VAL A 139 6.69 -3.51 4.96
N VAL A 140 6.04 -2.59 4.23
CA VAL A 140 4.79 -1.96 4.67
C VAL A 140 3.67 -2.41 3.73
N ASN A 141 2.76 -3.20 4.25
CA ASN A 141 1.60 -3.72 3.53
C ASN A 141 0.34 -2.92 3.86
N PHE A 142 -0.62 -2.95 2.94
CA PHE A 142 -1.91 -2.28 3.10
C PHE A 142 -3.03 -3.29 3.35
N SER A 143 -3.43 -3.43 4.61
CA SER A 143 -4.71 -3.98 5.01
C SER A 143 -5.82 -2.93 4.79
N SER A 144 -6.81 -2.96 5.60
CA SER A 144 -7.93 -2.01 5.66
C SER A 144 -8.67 -2.23 6.96
N THR A 145 -9.41 -1.25 7.44
CA THR A 145 -10.39 -1.47 8.51
C THR A 145 -11.39 -2.60 8.18
N SER A 146 -11.63 -2.87 6.89
CA SER A 146 -12.48 -3.99 6.44
C SER A 146 -11.91 -5.38 6.73
N ALA A 147 -10.62 -5.51 7.07
CA ALA A 147 -10.03 -6.78 7.47
C ALA A 147 -10.52 -7.27 8.83
N THR A 148 -10.86 -6.34 9.72
CA THR A 148 -11.22 -6.61 11.11
C THR A 148 -12.67 -6.23 11.42
N PHE A 149 -13.20 -5.20 10.77
CA PHE A 149 -14.54 -4.66 11.03
C PHE A 149 -15.48 -4.89 9.86
N ALA A 150 -16.79 -4.90 10.14
CA ALA A 150 -17.80 -5.13 9.13
C ALA A 150 -17.91 -3.97 8.13
N HIS A 151 -17.66 -4.27 6.87
CA HIS A 151 -17.86 -3.36 5.74
C HIS A 151 -18.90 -3.97 4.78
N PRO A 152 -20.15 -3.52 4.80
CA PRO A 152 -21.21 -4.03 3.93
C PRO A 152 -20.83 -3.92 2.45
N TYR A 153 -21.25 -4.88 1.65
CA TYR A 153 -21.01 -4.97 0.20
C TYR A 153 -19.55 -5.20 -0.21
N MET A 154 -18.63 -5.39 0.73
CA MET A 154 -17.18 -5.47 0.46
C MET A 154 -16.57 -6.83 0.86
N ALA A 155 -17.36 -7.93 0.86
CA ALA A 155 -16.89 -9.22 1.35
C ALA A 155 -15.62 -9.73 0.65
N ALA A 156 -15.54 -9.65 -0.69
CA ALA A 156 -14.38 -10.06 -1.45
C ALA A 156 -13.15 -9.17 -1.15
N TYR A 157 -13.35 -7.85 -1.06
CA TYR A 157 -12.29 -6.92 -0.67
C TYR A 157 -11.79 -7.20 0.75
N ALA A 158 -12.69 -7.35 1.71
CA ALA A 158 -12.37 -7.66 3.10
C ALA A 158 -11.55 -8.96 3.23
N ALA A 159 -11.91 -10.00 2.48
CA ALA A 159 -11.16 -11.25 2.43
C ALA A 159 -9.72 -11.04 1.96
N THR A 160 -9.48 -10.21 0.92
CA THR A 160 -8.12 -9.89 0.47
C THR A 160 -7.32 -9.15 1.55
N LYS A 161 -7.96 -8.19 2.24
CA LYS A 161 -7.29 -7.35 3.25
C LYS A 161 -7.00 -8.11 4.55
N GLY A 162 -7.88 -9.03 4.94
CA GLY A 162 -7.60 -9.98 6.03
C GLY A 162 -6.46 -10.96 5.69
N GLY A 163 -6.41 -11.43 4.45
CA GLY A 163 -5.30 -12.26 3.95
C GLY A 163 -3.95 -11.53 4.01
N ILE A 164 -3.91 -10.24 3.59
CA ILE A 164 -2.70 -9.41 3.68
C ILE A 164 -2.24 -9.23 5.13
N GLN A 165 -3.17 -9.00 6.06
CA GLN A 165 -2.86 -8.86 7.49
C GLN A 165 -2.18 -10.13 8.02
N SER A 166 -2.78 -11.30 7.79
CA SER A 166 -2.23 -12.59 8.22
C SER A 166 -0.89 -12.89 7.54
N PHE A 167 -0.76 -12.62 6.25
CA PHE A 167 0.50 -12.75 5.50
C PHE A 167 1.61 -11.89 6.11
N THR A 168 1.29 -10.64 6.46
CA THR A 168 2.27 -9.70 7.06
C THR A 168 2.77 -10.22 8.41
N HIS A 169 1.88 -10.74 9.26
CA HIS A 169 2.27 -11.34 10.55
C HIS A 169 3.20 -12.54 10.37
N ALA A 170 2.91 -13.40 9.38
CA ALA A 170 3.72 -14.58 9.09
C ALA A 170 5.14 -14.20 8.69
N ILE A 171 5.31 -13.30 7.70
CA ILE A 171 6.65 -12.90 7.22
C ILE A 171 7.43 -12.09 8.27
N ALA A 172 6.74 -11.29 9.09
CA ALA A 172 7.37 -10.58 10.20
C ALA A 172 8.04 -11.54 11.19
N SER A 173 7.37 -12.64 11.52
CA SER A 173 7.89 -13.67 12.41
C SER A 173 9.00 -14.47 11.73
N GLU A 174 8.79 -14.93 10.50
CA GLU A 174 9.70 -15.80 9.74
C GLU A 174 11.08 -15.16 9.55
N TYR A 175 11.12 -13.88 9.17
CA TYR A 175 12.37 -13.18 8.83
C TYR A 175 12.90 -12.25 9.93
N SER A 176 12.30 -12.23 11.13
CA SER A 176 12.68 -11.35 12.23
C SER A 176 14.16 -11.46 12.61
N LYS A 177 14.69 -12.67 12.68
CA LYS A 177 16.11 -12.93 13.00
C LYS A 177 17.09 -12.51 11.90
N GLN A 178 16.60 -12.25 10.70
CA GLN A 178 17.36 -11.71 9.57
C GLN A 178 17.24 -10.20 9.46
N GLY A 179 16.63 -9.54 10.46
CA GLY A 179 16.50 -8.09 10.55
C GLY A 179 15.35 -7.49 9.74
N LEU A 180 14.45 -8.32 9.15
CA LEU A 180 13.27 -7.81 8.47
C LEU A 180 12.22 -7.32 9.47
N ARG A 181 11.65 -6.15 9.21
CA ARG A 181 10.40 -5.71 9.81
C ARG A 181 9.29 -5.77 8.76
N ALA A 182 8.15 -6.31 9.11
CA ALA A 182 6.95 -6.26 8.28
C ALA A 182 5.79 -5.74 9.11
N VAL A 183 5.12 -4.71 8.61
CA VAL A 183 4.02 -4.04 9.28
C VAL A 183 2.85 -3.85 8.32
N CYS A 184 1.66 -3.80 8.86
CA CYS A 184 0.45 -3.55 8.12
C CYS A 184 -0.13 -2.19 8.52
N VAL A 185 -0.57 -1.38 7.57
CA VAL A 185 -1.42 -0.23 7.84
C VAL A 185 -2.85 -0.56 7.45
N ALA A 186 -3.82 -0.15 8.27
CA ALA A 186 -5.25 -0.33 8.02
C ALA A 186 -5.93 1.04 7.92
N PRO A 187 -5.89 1.68 6.73
CA PRO A 187 -6.61 2.93 6.51
C PRO A 187 -8.13 2.72 6.59
N GLY A 188 -8.82 3.74 7.10
CA GLY A 188 -10.28 3.87 7.01
C GLY A 188 -10.69 4.78 5.84
N SER A 189 -11.49 5.81 6.14
CA SER A 189 -12.03 6.75 5.16
C SER A 189 -10.98 7.76 4.70
N ILE A 190 -10.23 7.41 3.67
CA ILE A 190 -9.21 8.25 3.05
C ILE A 190 -9.69 8.70 1.67
N ASP A 191 -9.61 9.99 1.37
CA ASP A 191 -9.99 10.57 0.09
C ASP A 191 -9.08 10.06 -1.04
N SER A 192 -9.67 9.31 -1.94
CA SER A 192 -8.98 8.71 -3.08
C SER A 192 -9.98 8.33 -4.17
N GLY A 193 -9.52 8.16 -5.40
CA GLY A 193 -10.37 7.65 -6.48
C GLY A 193 -11.02 6.29 -6.15
N MET A 194 -10.39 5.49 -5.30
CA MET A 194 -10.90 4.19 -4.85
C MET A 194 -12.11 4.34 -3.93
N THR A 195 -12.05 5.25 -2.97
CA THR A 195 -13.12 5.48 -1.97
C THR A 195 -14.25 6.35 -2.49
N ASN A 196 -13.96 7.23 -3.46
CA ASN A 196 -14.96 8.10 -4.07
C ASN A 196 -15.89 7.36 -5.06
N ASN A 197 -15.43 6.24 -5.62
CA ASN A 197 -16.25 5.40 -6.50
C ASN A 197 -16.00 3.90 -6.24
N PRO A 198 -16.50 3.37 -5.11
CA PRO A 198 -16.32 1.95 -4.76
C PRO A 198 -17.19 0.99 -5.60
N GLY A 199 -18.09 1.51 -6.45
CA GLY A 199 -19.01 0.71 -7.26
C GLY A 199 -20.11 0.06 -6.41
N LEU A 200 -20.72 0.82 -5.49
CA LEU A 200 -21.83 0.31 -4.67
C LEU A 200 -23.01 -0.13 -5.55
N PRO A 201 -23.73 -1.23 -5.17
CA PRO A 201 -24.99 -1.61 -5.80
C PRO A 201 -26.01 -0.48 -5.79
N ALA A 202 -26.88 -0.43 -6.81
CA ALA A 202 -27.87 0.66 -6.95
C ALA A 202 -28.92 0.70 -5.80
N ASP A 203 -29.16 -0.45 -5.19
CA ASP A 203 -30.09 -0.65 -4.08
C ASP A 203 -29.38 -0.70 -2.70
N THR A 204 -28.17 -0.09 -2.63
CA THR A 204 -27.38 -0.06 -1.39
C THR A 204 -28.17 0.58 -0.25
N ASP A 205 -28.29 -0.11 0.88
CA ASP A 205 -28.77 0.49 2.13
C ASP A 205 -27.66 1.36 2.76
N LEU A 206 -27.78 2.66 2.53
CA LEU A 206 -26.80 3.65 3.05
C LEU A 206 -26.76 3.69 4.58
N SER A 207 -27.80 3.24 5.29
CA SER A 207 -27.79 3.20 6.75
C SER A 207 -26.74 2.23 7.31
N LEU A 208 -26.43 1.16 6.56
CA LEU A 208 -25.36 0.23 6.91
C LEU A 208 -23.97 0.86 6.78
N LEU A 209 -23.80 1.84 5.88
CA LEU A 209 -22.55 2.54 5.66
C LEU A 209 -22.35 3.71 6.64
N ALA A 210 -23.39 4.18 7.30
CA ALA A 210 -23.32 5.31 8.23
C ALA A 210 -22.32 5.07 9.39
N LYS A 211 -22.11 3.81 9.77
CA LYS A 211 -21.14 3.40 10.80
C LYS A 211 -19.68 3.51 10.37
N LEU A 212 -19.41 3.77 9.09
CA LEU A 212 -18.07 3.92 8.55
C LEU A 212 -17.58 5.38 8.56
N SER A 213 -18.28 6.25 9.26
CA SER A 213 -17.91 7.67 9.38
C SER A 213 -16.84 7.87 10.46
N PRO A 214 -15.76 8.63 10.17
CA PRO A 214 -14.72 8.91 11.15
C PRO A 214 -15.24 9.74 12.34
N ALA A 215 -14.84 9.40 13.55
CA ALA A 215 -15.20 10.17 14.76
C ALA A 215 -14.54 11.54 14.80
N LEU A 216 -13.36 11.71 14.19
CA LEU A 216 -12.70 13.01 14.02
C LEU A 216 -13.44 13.98 13.09
N GLY A 217 -14.59 13.59 12.55
CA GLY A 217 -15.75 14.43 12.25
C GLY A 217 -15.63 15.41 11.08
N ARG A 218 -14.77 15.20 10.08
CA ARG A 218 -14.62 16.14 8.95
C ARG A 218 -14.65 15.48 7.58
N GLY A 219 -15.29 14.32 7.46
CA GLY A 219 -15.29 13.55 6.22
C GLY A 219 -14.01 12.71 6.05
N PHE A 220 -13.63 12.47 4.82
CA PHE A 220 -12.44 11.67 4.51
C PHE A 220 -11.15 12.47 4.73
N ALA A 221 -10.14 11.82 5.30
CA ALA A 221 -8.83 12.43 5.48
C ALA A 221 -8.03 12.39 4.17
N GLY A 222 -7.13 13.35 3.96
CA GLY A 222 -6.22 13.34 2.82
C GLY A 222 -5.21 12.19 2.89
N PRO A 223 -4.74 11.68 1.73
CA PRO A 223 -3.81 10.56 1.67
C PRO A 223 -2.45 10.84 2.35
N GLU A 224 -2.06 12.11 2.47
CA GLU A 224 -0.85 12.55 3.16
C GLU A 224 -0.83 12.20 4.66
N THR A 225 -1.99 12.06 5.29
CA THR A 225 -2.11 11.64 6.70
C THR A 225 -1.61 10.21 6.89
N VAL A 226 -1.93 9.33 5.94
CA VAL A 226 -1.44 7.94 5.93
C VAL A 226 0.04 7.89 5.53
N ALA A 227 0.45 8.68 4.53
CA ALA A 227 1.84 8.72 4.07
C ALA A 227 2.81 9.13 5.20
N GLY A 228 2.41 10.02 6.11
CA GLY A 228 3.20 10.40 7.28
C GLY A 228 3.44 9.23 8.25
N VAL A 229 2.44 8.39 8.45
CA VAL A 229 2.53 7.18 9.28
C VAL A 229 3.41 6.13 8.61
N ILE A 230 3.23 5.91 7.29
CA ILE A 230 4.07 4.99 6.52
C ILE A 230 5.53 5.40 6.61
N ALA A 231 5.83 6.69 6.45
CA ALA A 231 7.21 7.19 6.55
C ALA A 231 7.80 6.94 7.96
N MET A 232 7.02 7.07 9.03
CA MET A 232 7.46 6.70 10.38
C MET A 232 7.75 5.20 10.47
N LEU A 233 6.83 4.34 10.05
CA LEU A 233 6.98 2.88 10.11
C LEU A 233 8.15 2.37 9.26
N ALA A 234 8.37 2.96 8.09
CA ALA A 234 9.41 2.57 7.15
C ALA A 234 10.81 3.10 7.50
N SER A 235 10.92 4.08 8.40
CA SER A 235 12.19 4.66 8.87
C SER A 235 12.69 4.00 10.16
N ASP A 236 13.79 4.54 10.69
CA ASP A 236 14.35 4.13 11.99
C ASP A 236 13.45 4.53 13.17
N ASP A 237 12.54 5.50 13.00
CA ASP A 237 11.52 5.83 14.00
C ASP A 237 10.61 4.63 14.31
N GLY A 238 10.42 3.73 13.33
CA GLY A 238 9.67 2.49 13.47
C GLY A 238 10.51 1.26 13.89
N ALA A 239 11.77 1.42 14.29
CA ALA A 239 12.72 0.30 14.48
C ALA A 239 12.24 -0.81 15.42
N PHE A 240 11.33 -0.51 16.36
CA PHE A 240 10.78 -1.50 17.28
C PHE A 240 9.33 -1.90 16.96
N VAL A 241 8.85 -1.60 15.73
CA VAL A 241 7.50 -1.93 15.27
C VAL A 241 7.58 -2.99 14.17
N THR A 242 7.09 -4.19 14.44
CA THR A 242 6.98 -5.30 13.48
C THR A 242 5.87 -6.26 13.87
N GLY A 243 5.33 -7.05 12.92
CA GLY A 243 4.30 -8.06 13.17
C GLY A 243 3.00 -7.51 13.72
N THR A 244 2.64 -6.27 13.36
CA THR A 244 1.44 -5.60 13.87
C THR A 244 0.70 -4.87 12.76
N GLU A 245 -0.56 -4.54 13.03
CA GLU A 245 -1.37 -3.64 12.22
C GLU A 245 -1.55 -2.30 12.92
N LEU A 246 -1.34 -1.21 12.20
CA LEU A 246 -1.63 0.14 12.67
C LEU A 246 -2.86 0.69 11.96
N ARG A 247 -3.93 0.90 12.70
CA ARG A 247 -5.18 1.45 12.20
C ARG A 247 -5.10 2.98 12.08
N ILE A 248 -5.52 3.50 10.91
CA ILE A 248 -5.50 4.94 10.57
C ILE A 248 -6.89 5.28 10.02
N ASP A 249 -7.88 5.40 10.90
CA ASP A 249 -9.30 5.49 10.53
C ASP A 249 -10.06 6.68 11.16
N GLY A 250 -9.34 7.58 11.82
CA GLY A 250 -9.96 8.73 12.47
C GLY A 250 -10.95 8.36 13.57
N GLY A 251 -10.80 7.17 14.18
CA GLY A 251 -11.67 6.69 15.25
C GLY A 251 -13.01 6.11 14.76
N THR A 252 -13.10 5.70 13.49
CA THR A 252 -14.31 5.06 12.93
C THR A 252 -14.76 3.84 13.75
N HIS A 253 -13.81 3.07 14.27
CA HIS A 253 -14.04 1.80 14.96
C HIS A 253 -13.46 1.82 16.39
N MET A 254 -13.78 2.90 17.14
CA MET A 254 -13.48 2.98 18.58
C MET A 254 -14.38 2.05 19.38
#